data_8bd6b4df7e2ef3473f1a3c3ce4e9cbf0
#
_entry.id   8bd6b4df7e2ef3473f1a3c3ce4e9cbf0
#
_cell.length_a   1.000
_cell.length_b   1.000
_cell.length_c   1.000
_cell.angle_alpha   90.00
_cell.angle_beta   90.00
_cell.angle_gamma   90.00
#
_symmetry.space_group_name_H-M   'P 1'
#
loop_
_entity.id
_entity.type
_entity.pdbx_description
1 polymer ?
#
loop_
_entity_poly.entity_id
_entity_poly.type
_entity_poly.pdbx_seq_one_letter_code
_entity_poly.pdbx_strand_id
1 'polypeptide(L)'
;MLKSRTYLYQRNGVFYIRLRMKTTSRLTASLPSHNRYKLASVSLRTKDRRTAMAHSRHIKSALKAIHADNPNASYEELREHLKTIVEWELSVSRDDLNDPESYQLYVDQYDDIKSNLREAVATERLTVDQHRYINDVIGVLKACQDRLNGDSSGLLSYLEPETGSLRPSVSLSILAEPEVPEPKALTLASLIEQYEQENAQNWKPATLSENRASHSTLIEIFDYLDIQDVGKATRADMLRVREVLQQLPKNRKQRFKSMPLSDLLNRESKTDCLDVVTINNKYLIKMAAVFKWAVRNDLIAKNLTEGLELKVPQRKASDARDAFSPEQVGQLLVAAKAYSQKTSGKPYHYYVTALAAITGARLNEVAQLQVKDVRTTEAGTVFIHINEDDSSLPGKSIKNAHSDRCVPLVDGAYGFVLADFMSLVEDRRKTEGDNAMVFNGLKLMKNGYGEQVSKWFNRTLLPKVLADRSGLAFHSFRHTVATQLKQHGVELAYAQAIMGHSSGSITYDRYAKEVEVETLKEKLAESLSVKK
;
A
#
# COMPACT_ATOMS: atom_id res chain seq x y z
N MET A 1 37.03 -29.65 4.48
CA MET A 1 37.62 -28.67 3.54
C MET A 1 36.64 -28.33 2.45
N LEU A 2 35.88 -27.24 2.59
CA LEU A 2 35.07 -26.70 1.53
C LEU A 2 35.95 -25.84 0.63
N LYS A 3 36.32 -26.37 -0.53
CA LYS A 3 36.97 -25.58 -1.59
C LYS A 3 36.06 -24.43 -1.95
N SER A 4 36.52 -23.20 -1.71
CA SER A 4 35.82 -21.92 -1.93
C SER A 4 35.55 -21.67 -3.40
N ARG A 5 34.54 -22.29 -3.99
CA ARG A 5 33.94 -21.75 -5.21
C ARG A 5 32.80 -20.83 -4.77
N THR A 6 33.00 -19.55 -4.92
CA THR A 6 31.98 -18.52 -4.79
C THR A 6 30.90 -18.80 -5.84
N TYR A 7 29.76 -19.34 -5.42
CA TYR A 7 28.61 -19.54 -6.32
C TYR A 7 27.85 -18.22 -6.57
N LEU A 8 28.61 -17.18 -6.91
CA LEU A 8 28.05 -15.94 -7.44
C LEU A 8 27.69 -16.15 -8.91
N TYR A 9 26.46 -15.84 -9.27
CA TYR A 9 26.05 -15.78 -10.66
C TYR A 9 25.20 -14.53 -10.91
N GLN A 10 25.13 -14.10 -12.14
CA GLN A 10 24.41 -12.89 -12.54
C GLN A 10 23.19 -13.27 -13.39
N ARG A 11 22.05 -12.65 -13.08
CA ARG A 11 20.82 -12.78 -13.87
C ARG A 11 20.22 -11.39 -14.02
N ASN A 12 19.96 -10.96 -15.26
CA ASN A 12 19.46 -9.62 -15.59
C ASN A 12 20.29 -8.47 -14.97
N GLY A 13 21.62 -8.62 -14.96
CA GLY A 13 22.53 -7.64 -14.39
C GLY A 13 22.70 -7.71 -12.86
N VAL A 14 21.81 -8.35 -12.13
CA VAL A 14 21.84 -8.47 -10.66
C VAL A 14 22.61 -9.72 -10.25
N PHE A 15 23.46 -9.62 -9.23
CA PHE A 15 24.20 -10.74 -8.67
C PHE A 15 23.35 -11.53 -7.66
N TYR A 16 23.53 -12.85 -7.67
CA TYR A 16 22.92 -13.81 -6.77
C TYR A 16 23.97 -14.72 -6.17
N ILE A 17 23.77 -15.12 -4.91
CA ILE A 17 24.51 -16.23 -4.30
C ILE A 17 23.65 -17.49 -4.31
N ARG A 18 24.24 -18.62 -4.70
CA ARG A 18 23.59 -19.94 -4.65
C ARG A 18 24.16 -20.73 -3.49
N LEU A 19 23.28 -21.15 -2.60
CA LEU A 19 23.63 -21.89 -1.39
C LEU A 19 23.07 -23.29 -1.46
N ARG A 20 23.84 -24.26 -1.00
CA ARG A 20 23.45 -25.68 -0.94
C ARG A 20 23.11 -26.00 0.51
N MET A 21 21.83 -26.23 0.80
CA MET A 21 21.32 -26.49 2.14
C MET A 21 21.02 -27.97 2.32
N LYS A 22 21.47 -28.59 3.42
CA LYS A 22 21.09 -29.96 3.78
C LYS A 22 19.64 -29.96 4.27
N THR A 23 18.85 -30.92 3.79
CA THR A 23 17.47 -31.10 4.28
C THR A 23 17.50 -32.05 5.46
N THR A 24 17.16 -31.57 6.66
CA THR A 24 17.17 -32.31 7.92
C THR A 24 15.83 -32.97 8.28
N SER A 25 14.96 -33.28 7.33
CA SER A 25 13.70 -33.95 7.65
C SER A 25 13.92 -35.47 7.81
N ARG A 26 13.36 -36.06 8.85
CA ARG A 26 13.41 -37.52 9.12
C ARG A 26 12.86 -38.38 7.95
N LEU A 27 12.08 -37.80 7.06
CA LEU A 27 11.49 -38.46 5.89
C LEU A 27 12.48 -38.65 4.71
N THR A 28 13.67 -38.05 4.76
CA THR A 28 14.64 -38.08 3.65
C THR A 28 15.80 -39.03 3.87
N ALA A 29 15.81 -39.81 4.95
CA ALA A 29 16.87 -40.77 5.24
C ALA A 29 16.96 -41.91 4.21
N SER A 30 15.91 -42.17 3.45
CA SER A 30 15.81 -43.21 2.41
C SER A 30 16.07 -42.71 0.98
N LEU A 31 16.34 -41.38 0.75
CA LEU A 31 16.56 -40.82 -0.57
C LEU A 31 18.03 -40.90 -1.02
N PRO A 32 18.32 -41.09 -2.32
CA PRO A 32 19.66 -41.05 -2.88
C PRO A 32 20.43 -39.79 -2.50
N SER A 33 21.76 -39.90 -2.37
CA SER A 33 22.64 -38.85 -1.83
C SER A 33 22.53 -37.48 -2.55
N HIS A 34 22.11 -37.43 -3.82
CA HIS A 34 21.94 -36.19 -4.57
C HIS A 34 20.62 -35.44 -4.27
N ASN A 35 19.64 -36.06 -3.60
CA ASN A 35 18.38 -35.42 -3.22
C ASN A 35 18.36 -34.87 -1.78
N ARG A 36 19.49 -34.96 -1.06
CA ARG A 36 19.61 -34.52 0.34
C ARG A 36 19.89 -33.00 0.47
N TYR A 37 19.92 -32.25 -0.61
CA TYR A 37 20.26 -30.84 -0.62
C TYR A 37 19.23 -30.03 -1.38
N LYS A 38 18.75 -28.93 -0.79
CA LYS A 38 18.02 -27.88 -1.51
C LYS A 38 19.00 -26.78 -1.92
N LEU A 39 18.80 -26.24 -3.12
CA LEU A 39 19.53 -25.07 -3.61
C LEU A 39 18.68 -23.83 -3.34
N ALA A 40 19.11 -23.00 -2.40
CA ALA A 40 18.56 -21.68 -2.19
C ALA A 40 19.36 -20.66 -3.01
N SER A 41 18.66 -19.74 -3.66
CA SER A 41 19.26 -18.62 -4.40
C SER A 41 18.80 -17.32 -3.77
N VAL A 42 19.76 -16.55 -3.24
CA VAL A 42 19.50 -15.26 -2.59
C VAL A 42 19.97 -14.16 -3.53
N SER A 43 19.10 -13.20 -3.82
CA SER A 43 19.46 -12.00 -4.57
C SER A 43 20.34 -11.12 -3.72
N LEU A 44 21.46 -10.65 -4.27
CA LEU A 44 22.33 -9.69 -3.62
C LEU A 44 21.97 -8.24 -3.99
N ARG A 45 20.90 -8.06 -4.76
CA ARG A 45 20.28 -6.79 -5.18
C ARG A 45 21.27 -5.75 -5.71
N THR A 46 22.48 -6.14 -6.10
CA THR A 46 23.52 -5.28 -6.64
C THR A 46 23.98 -5.73 -8.03
N LYS A 47 24.38 -4.78 -8.85
CA LYS A 47 25.00 -4.99 -10.16
C LYS A 47 26.52 -4.89 -10.08
N ASP A 48 27.07 -4.35 -8.99
CA ASP A 48 28.50 -4.25 -8.76
C ASP A 48 29.07 -5.55 -8.18
N ARG A 49 30.14 -6.06 -8.79
CA ARG A 49 30.76 -7.32 -8.40
C ARG A 49 31.47 -7.24 -7.03
N ARG A 50 32.09 -6.08 -6.68
CA ARG A 50 32.77 -5.92 -5.40
C ARG A 50 31.78 -5.95 -4.26
N THR A 51 30.72 -5.19 -4.38
CA THR A 51 29.59 -5.16 -3.45
C THR A 51 28.95 -6.54 -3.32
N ALA A 52 28.71 -7.23 -4.44
CA ALA A 52 28.16 -8.60 -4.42
C ALA A 52 29.08 -9.59 -3.68
N MET A 53 30.41 -9.47 -3.84
CA MET A 53 31.37 -10.32 -3.14
C MET A 53 31.40 -10.04 -1.63
N ALA A 54 31.31 -8.79 -1.23
CA ALA A 54 31.20 -8.39 0.16
C ALA A 54 29.96 -8.99 0.81
N HIS A 55 28.81 -8.74 0.21
CA HIS A 55 27.52 -9.27 0.66
C HIS A 55 27.49 -10.81 0.73
N SER A 56 28.13 -11.48 -0.21
CA SER A 56 28.22 -12.95 -0.18
C SER A 56 29.04 -13.48 0.99
N ARG A 57 30.03 -12.70 1.48
CA ARG A 57 30.84 -13.07 2.65
C ARG A 57 30.02 -12.97 3.94
N HIS A 58 29.24 -11.90 4.12
CA HIS A 58 28.36 -11.74 5.29
C HIS A 58 27.34 -12.87 5.38
N ILE A 59 26.64 -13.13 4.27
CA ILE A 59 25.67 -14.23 4.20
C ILE A 59 26.34 -15.58 4.49
N LYS A 60 27.53 -15.82 3.97
CA LYS A 60 28.27 -17.06 4.23
C LYS A 60 28.71 -17.19 5.68
N SER A 61 29.18 -16.11 6.31
CA SER A 61 29.58 -16.11 7.72
C SER A 61 28.39 -16.36 8.64
N ALA A 62 27.29 -15.66 8.40
CA ALA A 62 26.06 -15.86 9.15
C ALA A 62 25.49 -17.29 8.99
N LEU A 63 25.53 -17.84 7.77
CA LEU A 63 25.05 -19.19 7.47
C LEU A 63 26.03 -20.28 7.94
N LYS A 64 27.33 -20.01 8.12
CA LYS A 64 28.24 -20.96 8.74
C LYS A 64 27.88 -21.30 10.18
N ALA A 65 27.31 -20.36 10.91
CA ALA A 65 26.81 -20.59 12.26
C ALA A 65 25.59 -21.50 12.30
N ILE A 66 24.75 -21.40 11.27
CA ILE A 66 23.49 -22.16 11.14
C ILE A 66 23.74 -23.50 10.47
N HIS A 67 24.68 -23.59 9.54
CA HIS A 67 25.05 -24.81 8.83
C HIS A 67 26.28 -25.47 9.45
N ALA A 68 26.03 -26.38 10.19
CA ALA A 68 26.61 -27.54 10.78
C ALA A 68 27.64 -28.32 9.93
N ASP A 69 28.63 -27.66 9.34
CA ASP A 69 29.89 -28.30 9.05
C ASP A 69 30.66 -28.53 10.36
N ASN A 70 30.28 -27.84 11.44
CA ASN A 70 30.73 -28.05 12.80
C ASN A 70 29.60 -27.75 13.80
N PRO A 71 28.67 -28.71 14.07
CA PRO A 71 27.55 -28.51 14.99
C PRO A 71 27.99 -28.30 16.45
N ASN A 72 29.25 -28.48 16.76
CA ASN A 72 29.84 -28.34 18.10
C ASN A 72 30.83 -27.18 18.19
N ALA A 73 30.81 -26.23 17.25
CA ALA A 73 31.67 -25.06 17.35
C ALA A 73 31.39 -24.28 18.63
N SER A 74 32.45 -23.97 19.40
CA SER A 74 32.35 -23.14 20.59
C SER A 74 32.01 -21.68 20.21
N TYR A 75 31.41 -20.96 21.16
CA TYR A 75 31.13 -19.55 20.98
C TYR A 75 32.39 -18.74 20.65
N GLU A 76 33.54 -19.06 21.22
CA GLU A 76 34.82 -18.38 20.93
C GLU A 76 35.29 -18.57 19.50
N GLU A 77 35.16 -19.76 18.93
CA GLU A 77 35.47 -20.02 17.53
C GLU A 77 34.55 -19.24 16.58
N LEU A 78 33.28 -19.12 16.95
CA LEU A 78 32.30 -18.33 16.19
C LEU A 78 32.56 -16.81 16.30
N ARG A 79 33.02 -16.33 17.45
CA ARG A 79 33.34 -14.93 17.72
C ARG A 79 34.54 -14.43 16.87
N GLU A 80 35.55 -15.25 16.63
CA GLU A 80 36.66 -14.88 15.75
C GLU A 80 36.19 -14.60 14.31
N HIS A 81 35.17 -15.30 13.84
CA HIS A 81 34.54 -14.98 12.55
C HIS A 81 33.82 -13.63 12.59
N LEU A 82 33.19 -13.29 13.72
CA LEU A 82 32.49 -12.01 13.90
C LEU A 82 33.47 -10.83 13.84
N LYS A 83 34.62 -10.94 14.51
CA LYS A 83 35.70 -9.93 14.46
C LYS A 83 36.17 -9.68 13.01
N THR A 84 36.36 -10.75 12.24
CA THR A 84 36.75 -10.62 10.83
C THR A 84 35.72 -9.84 10.00
N ILE A 85 34.42 -9.98 10.31
CA ILE A 85 33.34 -9.22 9.66
C ILE A 85 33.45 -7.74 10.03
N VAL A 86 33.62 -7.45 11.34
CA VAL A 86 33.73 -6.08 11.86
C VAL A 86 34.96 -5.36 11.30
N GLU A 87 36.13 -6.01 11.30
CA GLU A 87 37.35 -5.46 10.71
C GLU A 87 37.20 -5.11 9.23
N TRP A 88 36.55 -6.00 8.49
CA TRP A 88 36.32 -5.78 7.10
C TRP A 88 35.33 -4.62 6.87
N GLU A 89 34.23 -4.54 7.62
CA GLU A 89 33.28 -3.42 7.53
C GLU A 89 33.97 -2.08 7.83
N LEU A 90 34.81 -2.03 8.85
CA LEU A 90 35.56 -0.82 9.17
C LEU A 90 36.59 -0.43 8.08
N SER A 91 37.03 -1.38 7.25
CA SER A 91 37.95 -1.12 6.13
C SER A 91 37.27 -0.58 4.86
N VAL A 92 35.95 -0.63 4.75
CA VAL A 92 35.20 -0.09 3.60
C VAL A 92 35.22 1.44 3.66
N SER A 93 35.62 2.09 2.55
CA SER A 93 35.70 3.55 2.47
C SER A 93 34.34 4.23 2.60
N ARG A 94 34.32 5.39 3.29
CA ARG A 94 33.12 6.24 3.41
C ARG A 94 32.70 6.84 2.07
N ASP A 95 33.59 6.99 1.11
CA ASP A 95 33.28 7.60 -0.19
C ASP A 95 32.28 6.76 -1.01
N ASP A 96 32.26 5.44 -0.78
CA ASP A 96 31.28 4.53 -1.41
C ASP A 96 29.86 4.65 -0.80
N LEU A 97 29.69 5.36 0.32
CA LEU A 97 28.44 5.47 1.08
C LEU A 97 27.75 6.84 0.90
N ASN A 98 28.37 7.79 0.21
CA ASN A 98 27.82 9.14 0.03
C ASN A 98 26.74 9.24 -1.07
N ASP A 99 26.51 8.15 -1.81
CA ASP A 99 25.45 8.09 -2.82
C ASP A 99 24.15 7.60 -2.18
N PRO A 100 23.04 8.38 -2.26
CA PRO A 100 21.76 8.02 -1.64
C PRO A 100 21.16 6.68 -2.09
N GLU A 101 21.40 6.27 -3.35
CA GLU A 101 20.92 4.98 -3.86
C GLU A 101 21.73 3.82 -3.25
N SER A 102 23.04 3.99 -3.11
CA SER A 102 23.92 3.02 -2.45
C SER A 102 23.61 2.90 -0.95
N TYR A 103 23.36 4.02 -0.26
CA TYR A 103 22.99 4.04 1.14
C TYR A 103 21.72 3.21 1.42
N GLN A 104 20.64 3.48 0.67
CA GLN A 104 19.38 2.75 0.85
C GLN A 104 19.54 1.25 0.54
N LEU A 105 20.36 0.92 -0.45
CA LEU A 105 20.67 -0.47 -0.80
C LEU A 105 21.35 -1.21 0.37
N TYR A 106 22.30 -0.59 1.06
CA TYR A 106 22.96 -1.17 2.23
C TYR A 106 21.99 -1.36 3.40
N VAL A 107 21.16 -0.36 3.69
CA VAL A 107 20.13 -0.45 4.75
C VAL A 107 19.17 -1.61 4.50
N ASP A 108 18.60 -1.68 3.30
CA ASP A 108 17.63 -2.74 2.94
C ASP A 108 18.27 -4.14 3.05
N GLN A 109 19.56 -4.22 2.75
CA GLN A 109 20.27 -5.49 2.78
C GLN A 109 20.61 -5.97 4.19
N TYR A 110 21.05 -5.08 5.08
CA TYR A 110 21.26 -5.46 6.47
C TYR A 110 19.94 -5.89 7.13
N ASP A 111 18.81 -5.28 6.75
CA ASP A 111 17.49 -5.66 7.22
C ASP A 111 17.06 -7.04 6.70
N ASP A 112 17.29 -7.33 5.42
CA ASP A 112 17.01 -8.65 4.84
C ASP A 112 17.85 -9.75 5.53
N ILE A 113 19.13 -9.50 5.81
CA ILE A 113 20.00 -10.47 6.51
C ILE A 113 19.52 -10.69 7.94
N LYS A 114 19.20 -9.62 8.68
CA LYS A 114 18.67 -9.72 10.05
C LYS A 114 17.35 -10.48 10.10
N SER A 115 16.48 -10.25 9.12
CA SER A 115 15.20 -10.97 9.02
C SER A 115 15.40 -12.46 8.79
N ASN A 116 16.29 -12.84 7.87
CA ASN A 116 16.61 -14.23 7.57
C ASN A 116 17.26 -14.95 8.78
N LEU A 117 18.12 -14.25 9.52
CA LEU A 117 18.72 -14.80 10.75
C LEU A 117 17.70 -15.03 11.86
N ARG A 118 16.74 -14.09 12.02
CA ARG A 118 15.63 -14.24 12.98
C ARG A 118 14.71 -15.40 12.62
N GLU A 119 14.43 -15.59 11.34
CA GLU A 119 13.64 -16.73 10.86
C GLU A 119 14.36 -18.05 11.14
N ALA A 120 15.67 -18.11 10.92
CA ALA A 120 16.46 -19.30 11.21
C ALA A 120 16.48 -19.64 12.71
N VAL A 121 16.58 -18.63 13.59
CA VAL A 121 16.46 -18.83 15.05
C VAL A 121 15.11 -19.39 15.44
N ALA A 122 14.04 -19.00 14.74
CA ALA A 122 12.68 -19.44 15.04
C ALA A 122 12.36 -20.85 14.50
N THR A 123 13.05 -21.30 13.44
CA THR A 123 12.70 -22.53 12.70
C THR A 123 13.69 -23.68 12.91
N GLU A 124 14.95 -23.39 13.30
CA GLU A 124 16.01 -24.38 13.42
C GLU A 124 16.29 -24.73 14.89
N ARG A 125 16.72 -25.99 15.14
CA ARG A 125 17.22 -26.40 16.46
C ARG A 125 18.69 -25.99 16.59
N LEU A 126 18.93 -24.88 17.28
CA LEU A 126 20.25 -24.33 17.50
C LEU A 126 20.76 -24.64 18.90
N THR A 127 22.09 -24.73 19.07
CA THR A 127 22.72 -24.78 20.39
C THR A 127 22.67 -23.40 21.07
N VAL A 128 22.91 -23.36 22.39
CA VAL A 128 22.96 -22.09 23.13
C VAL A 128 24.04 -21.15 22.57
N ASP A 129 25.20 -21.70 22.19
CA ASP A 129 26.30 -20.92 21.59
C ASP A 129 25.96 -20.38 20.20
N GLN A 130 25.25 -21.16 19.39
CA GLN A 130 24.76 -20.70 18.11
C GLN A 130 23.72 -19.58 18.25
N HIS A 131 22.79 -19.69 19.22
CA HIS A 131 21.84 -18.62 19.53
C HIS A 131 22.56 -17.32 19.95
N ARG A 132 23.55 -17.44 20.85
CA ARG A 132 24.34 -16.30 21.31
C ARG A 132 25.07 -15.64 20.14
N TYR A 133 25.74 -16.43 19.30
CA TYR A 133 26.46 -15.94 18.13
C TYR A 133 25.53 -15.23 17.13
N ILE A 134 24.34 -15.78 16.85
CA ILE A 134 23.40 -15.15 15.92
C ILE A 134 22.91 -13.81 16.46
N ASN A 135 22.68 -13.69 17.77
CA ASN A 135 22.34 -12.42 18.39
C ASN A 135 23.48 -11.40 18.25
N ASP A 136 24.73 -11.82 18.41
CA ASP A 136 25.89 -10.95 18.21
C ASP A 136 26.03 -10.52 16.74
N VAL A 137 25.78 -11.42 15.77
CA VAL A 137 25.74 -11.06 14.34
C VAL A 137 24.65 -10.02 14.06
N ILE A 138 23.46 -10.17 14.64
CA ILE A 138 22.38 -9.17 14.52
C ILE A 138 22.81 -7.83 15.12
N GLY A 139 23.52 -7.86 16.26
CA GLY A 139 24.10 -6.66 16.89
C GLY A 139 25.13 -5.97 15.99
N VAL A 140 26.05 -6.74 15.39
CA VAL A 140 27.04 -6.20 14.43
C VAL A 140 26.35 -5.61 13.20
N LEU A 141 25.33 -6.25 12.64
CA LEU A 141 24.59 -5.73 11.50
C LEU A 141 23.86 -4.41 11.83
N LYS A 142 23.40 -4.25 13.09
CA LYS A 142 22.86 -2.98 13.58
C LYS A 142 23.96 -1.93 13.65
N ALA A 143 25.11 -2.25 14.24
CA ALA A 143 26.26 -1.33 14.29
C ALA A 143 26.79 -0.96 12.89
N CYS A 144 26.64 -1.84 11.89
CA CYS A 144 26.90 -1.51 10.49
C CYS A 144 25.94 -0.45 9.96
N GLN A 145 24.64 -0.54 10.32
CA GLN A 145 23.65 0.49 9.97
C GLN A 145 23.93 1.82 10.66
N ASP A 146 24.29 1.79 11.96
CA ASP A 146 24.65 3.00 12.73
C ASP A 146 25.88 3.69 12.10
N ARG A 147 26.85 2.91 11.59
CA ARG A 147 28.01 3.44 10.85
C ARG A 147 27.61 4.16 9.56
N LEU A 148 26.58 3.71 8.85
CA LEU A 148 26.07 4.44 7.68
C LEU A 148 25.62 5.87 8.06
N ASN A 149 25.15 6.06 9.29
CA ASN A 149 24.77 7.35 9.87
C ASN A 149 25.96 8.10 10.52
N GLY A 150 27.19 7.55 10.43
CA GLY A 150 28.41 8.16 10.93
C GLY A 150 28.86 7.70 12.31
N ASP A 151 28.14 6.79 12.98
CA ASP A 151 28.51 6.24 14.27
C ASP A 151 29.17 4.86 14.12
N SER A 152 30.48 4.80 14.35
CA SER A 152 31.28 3.56 14.32
C SER A 152 31.54 2.97 15.71
N SER A 153 31.05 3.59 16.78
CA SER A 153 31.33 3.17 18.17
C SER A 153 30.87 1.75 18.45
N GLY A 154 29.69 1.38 17.96
CA GLY A 154 29.15 0.03 18.07
C GLY A 154 30.02 -1.04 17.45
N LEU A 155 30.61 -0.80 16.27
CA LEU A 155 31.53 -1.74 15.62
C LEU A 155 32.85 -1.86 16.36
N LEU A 156 33.42 -0.74 16.85
CA LEU A 156 34.69 -0.74 17.59
C LEU A 156 34.58 -1.55 18.89
N SER A 157 33.42 -1.51 19.56
CA SER A 157 33.21 -2.28 20.80
C SER A 157 33.32 -3.80 20.63
N TYR A 158 33.13 -4.33 19.43
CA TYR A 158 33.34 -5.77 19.13
C TYR A 158 34.80 -6.15 18.92
N LEU A 159 35.70 -5.19 18.68
CA LEU A 159 37.14 -5.41 18.49
C LEU A 159 37.93 -5.31 19.80
N GLU A 160 37.39 -4.66 20.83
CA GLU A 160 38.03 -4.54 22.12
C GLU A 160 38.18 -5.93 22.77
N PRO A 161 39.37 -6.32 23.28
CA PRO A 161 39.53 -7.54 24.05
C PRO A 161 38.70 -7.39 25.34
N GLU A 162 37.90 -8.41 25.69
CA GLU A 162 37.28 -8.48 27.01
C GLU A 162 38.36 -8.50 28.06
N THR A 163 38.81 -7.34 28.54
CA THR A 163 39.47 -7.23 29.83
C THR A 163 38.45 -7.63 30.85
N GLY A 164 38.67 -8.82 31.43
CA GLY A 164 37.80 -9.53 32.35
C GLY A 164 37.12 -8.64 33.40
N SER A 165 36.04 -8.05 33.02
CA SER A 165 35.06 -7.50 33.91
C SER A 165 33.86 -8.44 33.88
N LEU A 166 33.83 -9.31 34.84
CA LEU A 166 32.65 -10.00 35.31
C LEU A 166 31.50 -8.96 35.29
N ARG A 167 30.54 -9.15 34.42
CA ARG A 167 29.24 -8.51 34.66
C ARG A 167 28.86 -8.93 36.07
N PRO A 168 28.58 -8.00 37.00
CA PRO A 168 28.22 -8.38 38.35
C PRO A 168 26.99 -9.28 38.26
N SER A 169 27.18 -10.54 38.67
CA SER A 169 26.10 -11.36 39.11
C SER A 169 25.51 -10.63 40.31
N VAL A 170 24.34 -10.04 40.14
CA VAL A 170 23.61 -9.36 41.21
C VAL A 170 23.27 -10.42 42.24
N SER A 171 24.13 -10.53 43.29
CA SER A 171 23.74 -11.16 44.53
C SER A 171 22.58 -10.37 45.12
N LEU A 172 21.47 -11.06 45.35
CA LEU A 172 20.33 -10.55 46.11
C LEU A 172 20.81 -10.14 47.50
N SER A 173 21.07 -8.87 47.71
CA SER A 173 21.01 -8.21 49.00
C SER A 173 19.75 -7.35 49.04
N ILE A 174 18.82 -7.78 49.88
CA ILE A 174 17.58 -7.09 50.23
C ILE A 174 17.95 -5.74 50.86
N LEU A 175 17.97 -4.68 50.05
CA LEU A 175 17.83 -3.29 50.50
C LEU A 175 16.69 -2.66 49.73
N ALA A 176 15.81 -1.99 50.43
CA ALA A 176 14.59 -1.39 49.94
C ALA A 176 14.83 -0.66 48.60
N GLU A 177 14.14 -1.09 47.56
CA GLU A 177 14.09 -0.42 46.26
C GLU A 177 13.46 0.98 46.46
N PRO A 178 14.08 2.05 45.90
CA PRO A 178 13.31 3.24 45.59
C PRO A 178 12.29 2.83 44.52
N GLU A 179 11.04 3.20 44.70
CA GLU A 179 9.97 2.98 43.72
C GLU A 179 10.42 3.52 42.35
N VAL A 180 10.92 2.64 41.49
CA VAL A 180 11.08 2.92 40.07
C VAL A 180 9.66 3.02 39.53
N PRO A 181 9.23 4.15 38.96
CA PRO A 181 7.91 4.26 38.39
C PRO A 181 7.76 3.15 37.33
N GLU A 182 6.74 2.31 37.48
CA GLU A 182 6.45 1.25 36.53
C GLU A 182 6.46 1.84 35.11
N PRO A 183 7.14 1.20 34.15
CA PRO A 183 7.14 1.69 32.76
C PRO A 183 5.69 1.81 32.34
N LYS A 184 5.29 3.02 31.93
CA LYS A 184 3.92 3.29 31.47
C LYS A 184 3.55 2.26 30.40
N ALA A 185 2.42 1.57 30.61
CA ALA A 185 1.90 0.60 29.68
C ALA A 185 1.81 1.19 28.25
N LEU A 186 2.32 0.47 27.28
CA LEU A 186 2.31 0.88 25.88
C LEU A 186 0.92 0.60 25.29
N THR A 187 0.04 1.60 25.35
CA THR A 187 -1.34 1.42 24.83
C THR A 187 -1.38 1.53 23.30
N LEU A 188 -2.40 0.91 22.68
CA LEU A 188 -2.63 1.09 21.24
C LEU A 188 -2.89 2.57 20.89
N ALA A 189 -3.54 3.31 21.77
CA ALA A 189 -3.80 4.73 21.58
C ALA A 189 -2.49 5.53 21.48
N SER A 190 -1.52 5.28 22.37
CA SER A 190 -0.22 5.96 22.35
C SER A 190 0.62 5.58 21.12
N LEU A 191 0.55 4.32 20.66
CA LEU A 191 1.19 3.90 19.42
C LEU A 191 0.60 4.60 18.19
N ILE A 192 -0.73 4.66 18.12
CA ILE A 192 -1.43 5.31 17.01
C ILE A 192 -1.14 6.81 16.98
N GLU A 193 -1.09 7.47 18.14
CA GLU A 193 -0.77 8.89 18.23
C GLU A 193 0.62 9.18 17.64
N GLN A 194 1.64 8.43 18.05
CA GLN A 194 3.00 8.58 17.53
C GLN A 194 3.08 8.26 16.02
N TYR A 195 2.41 7.18 15.59
CA TYR A 195 2.33 6.80 14.18
C TYR A 195 1.67 7.89 13.33
N GLU A 196 0.57 8.49 13.82
CA GLU A 196 -0.11 9.59 13.12
C GLU A 196 0.72 10.86 13.09
N GLN A 197 1.45 11.20 14.17
CA GLN A 197 2.34 12.37 14.20
C GLN A 197 3.42 12.28 13.11
N GLU A 198 4.03 11.12 12.92
CA GLU A 198 5.05 10.92 11.90
C GLU A 198 4.48 10.92 10.48
N ASN A 199 3.32 10.30 10.28
CA ASN A 199 2.79 10.04 8.94
C ASN A 199 1.72 11.03 8.45
N ALA A 200 1.13 11.86 9.34
CA ALA A 200 0.01 12.72 8.99
C ALA A 200 0.31 13.72 7.88
N GLN A 201 1.55 14.21 7.80
CA GLN A 201 1.99 15.15 6.77
C GLN A 201 1.99 14.52 5.36
N ASN A 202 2.14 13.20 5.29
CA ASN A 202 2.17 12.46 4.02
C ASN A 202 0.77 12.04 3.54
N TRP A 203 -0.27 12.24 4.35
CA TRP A 203 -1.62 11.80 4.02
C TRP A 203 -2.49 12.94 3.51
N LYS A 204 -3.21 12.69 2.42
CA LYS A 204 -4.28 13.60 2.01
C LYS A 204 -5.35 13.69 3.12
N PRO A 205 -6.01 14.84 3.32
CA PRO A 205 -6.97 15.05 4.44
C PRO A 205 -8.07 13.97 4.53
N ALA A 206 -8.56 13.48 3.40
CA ALA A 206 -9.55 12.41 3.35
C ALA A 206 -8.98 11.09 3.91
N THR A 207 -7.73 10.73 3.56
CA THR A 207 -7.04 9.55 4.06
C THR A 207 -6.79 9.65 5.56
N LEU A 208 -6.34 10.80 6.04
CA LEU A 208 -6.15 11.05 7.48
C LEU A 208 -7.47 10.86 8.25
N SER A 209 -8.57 11.45 7.76
CA SER A 209 -9.90 11.30 8.36
C SER A 209 -10.37 9.85 8.39
N GLU A 210 -10.10 9.08 7.34
CA GLU A 210 -10.45 7.65 7.26
C GLU A 210 -9.58 6.80 8.19
N ASN A 211 -8.28 7.07 8.26
CA ASN A 211 -7.36 6.38 9.17
C ASN A 211 -7.79 6.60 10.62
N ARG A 212 -8.01 7.85 11.03
CA ARG A 212 -8.48 8.20 12.38
C ARG A 212 -9.79 7.51 12.76
N ALA A 213 -10.75 7.44 11.82
CA ALA A 213 -12.01 6.73 12.06
C ALA A 213 -11.82 5.21 12.27
N SER A 214 -10.84 4.62 11.59
CA SER A 214 -10.49 3.20 11.74
C SER A 214 -9.70 2.96 13.03
N HIS A 215 -8.71 3.81 13.31
CA HIS A 215 -7.90 3.78 14.53
C HIS A 215 -8.77 3.93 15.79
N SER A 216 -9.69 4.90 15.80
CA SER A 216 -10.66 5.06 16.90
C SER A 216 -11.50 3.80 17.16
N THR A 217 -11.83 3.04 16.11
CA THR A 217 -12.56 1.78 16.27
C THR A 217 -11.66 0.68 16.82
N LEU A 218 -10.39 0.62 16.40
CA LEU A 218 -9.44 -0.36 16.92
C LEU A 218 -9.12 -0.10 18.39
N ILE A 219 -8.91 1.16 18.79
CA ILE A 219 -8.70 1.54 20.20
C ILE A 219 -9.89 1.08 21.05
N GLU A 220 -11.12 1.39 20.63
CA GLU A 220 -12.33 0.96 21.32
C GLU A 220 -12.45 -0.57 21.50
N ILE A 221 -11.96 -1.36 20.50
CA ILE A 221 -11.94 -2.81 20.60
C ILE A 221 -10.86 -3.29 21.57
N PHE A 222 -9.68 -2.68 21.57
CA PHE A 222 -8.60 -3.01 22.51
C PHE A 222 -9.03 -2.72 23.95
N ASP A 223 -9.67 -1.57 24.19
CA ASP A 223 -10.23 -1.21 25.49
C ASP A 223 -11.31 -2.22 25.94
N TYR A 224 -12.22 -2.59 25.04
CA TYR A 224 -13.25 -3.60 25.31
C TYR A 224 -12.67 -4.99 25.66
N LEU A 225 -11.56 -5.37 25.06
CA LEU A 225 -10.88 -6.64 25.29
C LEU A 225 -9.89 -6.59 26.46
N ASP A 226 -9.76 -5.44 27.12
CA ASP A 226 -8.81 -5.15 28.21
C ASP A 226 -7.34 -5.40 27.79
N ILE A 227 -6.99 -5.02 26.56
CA ILE A 227 -5.61 -5.09 26.06
C ILE A 227 -4.92 -3.74 26.35
N GLN A 228 -4.45 -3.56 27.58
CA GLN A 228 -3.91 -2.29 28.06
C GLN A 228 -2.45 -2.06 27.66
N ASP A 229 -1.69 -3.12 27.37
CA ASP A 229 -0.27 -3.06 27.01
C ASP A 229 0.00 -3.89 25.74
N VAL A 230 0.24 -3.19 24.63
CA VAL A 230 0.56 -3.83 23.34
C VAL A 230 1.87 -4.61 23.39
N GLY A 231 2.83 -4.18 24.24
CA GLY A 231 4.09 -4.89 24.43
C GLY A 231 3.92 -6.28 25.07
N LYS A 232 2.86 -6.47 25.86
CA LYS A 232 2.50 -7.73 26.49
C LYS A 232 1.43 -8.52 25.73
N ALA A 233 0.82 -7.93 24.71
CA ALA A 233 -0.23 -8.55 23.92
C ALA A 233 0.26 -9.84 23.25
N THR A 234 -0.67 -10.76 23.00
CA THR A 234 -0.41 -12.06 22.39
C THR A 234 -1.06 -12.19 21.02
N ARG A 235 -0.68 -13.20 20.27
CA ARG A 235 -1.36 -13.55 19.02
C ARG A 235 -2.85 -13.89 19.25
N ALA A 236 -3.17 -14.50 20.37
CA ALA A 236 -4.56 -14.81 20.73
C ALA A 236 -5.41 -13.54 20.89
N ASP A 237 -4.84 -12.48 21.47
CA ASP A 237 -5.55 -11.20 21.59
C ASP A 237 -5.85 -10.59 20.21
N MET A 238 -4.92 -10.66 19.27
CA MET A 238 -5.15 -10.19 17.90
C MET A 238 -6.24 -11.00 17.18
N LEU A 239 -6.35 -12.30 17.45
CA LEU A 239 -7.45 -13.12 16.94
C LEU A 239 -8.79 -12.68 17.56
N ARG A 240 -8.83 -12.37 18.86
CA ARG A 240 -10.03 -11.82 19.52
C ARG A 240 -10.46 -10.48 18.92
N VAL A 241 -9.50 -9.58 18.64
CA VAL A 241 -9.76 -8.32 17.93
C VAL A 241 -10.42 -8.59 16.57
N ARG A 242 -9.91 -9.54 15.80
CA ARG A 242 -10.49 -9.93 14.51
C ARG A 242 -11.91 -10.49 14.66
N GLU A 243 -12.17 -11.30 15.66
CA GLU A 243 -13.51 -11.87 15.94
C GLU A 243 -14.52 -10.76 16.29
N VAL A 244 -14.11 -9.78 17.08
CA VAL A 244 -14.94 -8.60 17.37
C VAL A 244 -15.26 -7.83 16.08
N LEU A 245 -14.27 -7.60 15.22
CA LEU A 245 -14.48 -6.92 13.92
C LEU A 245 -15.52 -7.66 13.05
N GLN A 246 -15.51 -9.00 13.05
CA GLN A 246 -16.48 -9.81 12.29
C GLN A 246 -17.92 -9.69 12.80
N GLN A 247 -18.11 -9.30 14.06
CA GLN A 247 -19.42 -9.14 14.68
C GLN A 247 -19.95 -7.70 14.62
N LEU A 248 -19.13 -6.74 14.21
CA LEU A 248 -19.53 -5.33 14.13
C LEU A 248 -20.54 -5.08 13.00
N PRO A 249 -21.61 -4.32 13.25
CA PRO A 249 -22.56 -3.97 12.20
C PRO A 249 -21.99 -2.94 11.22
N LYS A 250 -22.45 -3.01 9.97
CA LYS A 250 -22.19 -1.99 8.95
C LYS A 250 -22.75 -0.64 9.39
N ASN A 251 -22.01 0.43 9.11
CA ASN A 251 -22.41 1.81 9.41
C ASN A 251 -22.78 2.07 10.87
N ARG A 252 -22.16 1.36 11.83
CA ARG A 252 -22.51 1.39 13.26
C ARG A 252 -22.58 2.80 13.84
N LYS A 253 -21.61 3.68 13.53
CA LYS A 253 -21.56 5.06 14.03
C LYS A 253 -22.74 5.93 13.56
N GLN A 254 -23.42 5.57 12.47
CA GLN A 254 -24.62 6.26 11.98
C GLN A 254 -25.91 5.64 12.52
N ARG A 255 -25.96 4.30 12.58
CA ARG A 255 -27.17 3.54 12.96
C ARG A 255 -27.33 3.40 14.47
N PHE A 256 -26.21 3.31 15.20
CA PHE A 256 -26.15 3.03 16.63
C PHE A 256 -25.26 4.05 17.34
N LYS A 257 -25.60 5.34 17.21
CA LYS A 257 -24.72 6.47 17.59
C LYS A 257 -24.15 6.45 19.00
N SER A 258 -24.91 5.96 19.97
CA SER A 258 -24.55 5.99 21.40
C SER A 258 -24.53 4.62 22.06
N MET A 259 -24.64 3.54 21.27
CA MET A 259 -24.67 2.19 21.82
C MET A 259 -23.24 1.71 22.12
N PRO A 260 -22.97 1.27 23.35
CA PRO A 260 -21.67 0.70 23.73
C PRO A 260 -21.30 -0.52 22.89
N LEU A 261 -20.00 -0.81 22.78
CA LEU A 261 -19.54 -1.94 22.00
C LEU A 261 -20.06 -3.28 22.54
N SER A 262 -20.14 -3.42 23.88
CA SER A 262 -20.74 -4.58 24.56
C SER A 262 -22.14 -4.90 24.04
N ASP A 263 -23.01 -3.89 23.97
CA ASP A 263 -24.40 -4.05 23.58
C ASP A 263 -24.53 -4.35 22.09
N LEU A 264 -23.64 -3.75 21.27
CA LEU A 264 -23.56 -4.05 19.84
C LEU A 264 -23.16 -5.51 19.57
N LEU A 265 -22.28 -6.08 20.37
CA LEU A 265 -21.85 -7.47 20.24
C LEU A 265 -22.88 -8.48 20.77
N ASN A 266 -23.70 -8.07 21.73
CA ASN A 266 -24.75 -8.90 22.33
C ASN A 266 -26.10 -8.85 21.57
N ARG A 267 -26.15 -8.19 20.40
CA ARG A 267 -27.37 -8.12 19.58
C ARG A 267 -27.81 -9.51 19.13
N GLU A 268 -29.12 -9.75 19.15
CA GLU A 268 -29.71 -11.00 18.65
C GLU A 268 -29.47 -11.23 17.15
N SER A 269 -29.63 -10.18 16.34
CA SER A 269 -29.41 -10.26 14.89
C SER A 269 -28.03 -9.77 14.49
N LYS A 270 -27.26 -10.62 13.82
CA LYS A 270 -25.91 -10.35 13.27
C LYS A 270 -25.87 -10.44 11.74
N THR A 271 -27.01 -10.29 11.05
CA THR A 271 -27.08 -10.38 9.57
C THR A 271 -26.47 -9.18 8.85
N ASP A 272 -26.25 -8.09 9.56
CA ASP A 272 -25.75 -6.81 9.02
C ASP A 272 -24.27 -6.52 9.37
N CYS A 273 -23.50 -7.55 9.69
CA CYS A 273 -22.09 -7.40 10.06
C CYS A 273 -21.20 -6.93 8.88
N LEU A 274 -20.02 -6.42 9.24
CA LEU A 274 -19.00 -6.03 8.26
C LEU A 274 -18.63 -7.20 7.36
N ASP A 275 -18.45 -6.92 6.08
CA ASP A 275 -17.94 -7.92 5.14
C ASP A 275 -16.42 -8.08 5.26
N VAL A 276 -15.92 -9.24 4.84
CA VAL A 276 -14.51 -9.63 4.92
C VAL A 276 -13.58 -8.62 4.25
N VAL A 277 -13.97 -8.08 3.10
CA VAL A 277 -13.17 -7.08 2.35
C VAL A 277 -13.04 -5.79 3.16
N THR A 278 -14.12 -5.35 3.79
CA THR A 278 -14.11 -4.16 4.67
C THR A 278 -13.24 -4.40 5.90
N ILE A 279 -13.33 -5.58 6.54
CA ILE A 279 -12.50 -5.92 7.70
C ILE A 279 -11.03 -5.88 7.32
N ASN A 280 -10.63 -6.57 6.25
CA ASN A 280 -9.25 -6.61 5.80
C ASN A 280 -8.73 -5.22 5.43
N ASN A 281 -9.40 -4.51 4.52
CA ASN A 281 -8.87 -3.29 3.92
C ASN A 281 -9.01 -2.05 4.80
N LYS A 282 -9.98 -2.04 5.73
CA LYS A 282 -10.24 -0.86 6.55
C LYS A 282 -9.64 -0.96 7.95
N TYR A 283 -9.55 -2.17 8.52
CA TYR A 283 -9.11 -2.36 9.90
C TYR A 283 -7.81 -3.14 9.99
N LEU A 284 -7.74 -4.38 9.46
CA LEU A 284 -6.59 -5.24 9.65
C LEU A 284 -5.34 -4.69 8.96
N ILE A 285 -5.45 -4.16 7.74
CA ILE A 285 -4.30 -3.56 7.04
C ILE A 285 -3.78 -2.31 7.75
N LYS A 286 -4.66 -1.50 8.36
CA LYS A 286 -4.26 -0.30 9.09
C LYS A 286 -3.64 -0.65 10.44
N MET A 287 -4.19 -1.63 11.15
CA MET A 287 -3.59 -2.18 12.36
C MET A 287 -2.21 -2.75 12.07
N ALA A 288 -2.07 -3.53 10.98
CA ALA A 288 -0.79 -4.09 10.56
C ALA A 288 0.25 -3.01 10.22
N ALA A 289 -0.18 -1.87 9.63
CA ALA A 289 0.70 -0.75 9.36
C ALA A 289 1.25 -0.12 10.66
N VAL A 290 0.40 0.10 11.67
CA VAL A 290 0.80 0.61 13.00
C VAL A 290 1.77 -0.36 13.68
N PHE A 291 1.46 -1.66 13.70
CA PHE A 291 2.31 -2.66 14.33
C PHE A 291 3.65 -2.83 13.59
N LYS A 292 3.63 -2.79 12.25
CA LYS A 292 4.87 -2.81 11.46
C LYS A 292 5.75 -1.60 11.75
N TRP A 293 5.15 -0.43 11.87
CA TRP A 293 5.84 0.79 12.25
C TRP A 293 6.40 0.70 13.69
N ALA A 294 5.62 0.18 14.64
CA ALA A 294 6.05 0.00 16.03
C ALA A 294 7.24 -0.97 16.16
N VAL A 295 7.28 -2.05 15.35
CA VAL A 295 8.45 -2.94 15.29
C VAL A 295 9.67 -2.23 14.71
N ARG A 296 9.50 -1.41 13.66
CA ARG A 296 10.61 -0.66 13.05
C ARG A 296 11.21 0.39 13.96
N ASN A 297 10.42 0.89 14.92
CA ASN A 297 10.84 1.87 15.93
C ASN A 297 11.17 1.21 17.29
N ASP A 298 11.39 -0.11 17.31
CA ASP A 298 11.77 -0.90 18.51
C ASP A 298 10.80 -0.73 19.71
N LEU A 299 9.55 -0.31 19.47
CA LEU A 299 8.51 -0.16 20.49
C LEU A 299 7.89 -1.49 20.89
N ILE A 300 7.84 -2.45 19.98
CA ILE A 300 7.39 -3.82 20.21
C ILE A 300 8.32 -4.82 19.52
N ALA A 301 8.50 -5.99 20.11
CA ALA A 301 9.47 -6.98 19.64
C ALA A 301 9.09 -7.65 18.32
N LYS A 302 7.79 -7.81 18.02
CA LYS A 302 7.29 -8.52 16.83
C LYS A 302 5.93 -8.01 16.38
N ASN A 303 5.66 -8.16 15.09
CA ASN A 303 4.35 -7.82 14.53
C ASN A 303 3.35 -8.98 14.76
N LEU A 304 2.45 -8.81 15.71
CA LEU A 304 1.42 -9.80 16.05
C LEU A 304 0.26 -9.85 15.04
N THR A 305 0.24 -8.96 14.07
CA THR A 305 -0.87 -8.82 13.12
C THR A 305 -0.65 -9.55 11.80
N GLU A 306 0.53 -10.11 11.56
CA GLU A 306 0.85 -10.85 10.34
C GLU A 306 -0.09 -12.05 10.15
N GLY A 307 -0.63 -12.21 8.91
CA GLY A 307 -1.53 -13.31 8.58
C GLY A 307 -2.85 -13.30 9.37
N LEU A 308 -3.32 -12.12 9.81
CA LEU A 308 -4.66 -11.95 10.39
C LEU A 308 -5.75 -11.85 9.33
N GLU A 309 -5.38 -11.59 8.08
CA GLU A 309 -6.32 -11.37 6.99
C GLU A 309 -7.27 -12.55 6.85
N LEU A 310 -8.54 -12.22 6.70
CA LEU A 310 -9.58 -13.18 6.42
C LEU A 310 -9.54 -13.57 4.94
N LYS A 311 -9.72 -14.86 4.65
CA LYS A 311 -9.80 -15.33 3.27
C LYS A 311 -11.02 -14.70 2.58
N VAL A 312 -10.75 -13.87 1.57
CA VAL A 312 -11.81 -13.28 0.76
C VAL A 312 -12.37 -14.37 -0.15
N PRO A 313 -13.69 -14.60 -0.16
CA PRO A 313 -14.30 -15.50 -1.13
C PRO A 313 -13.95 -15.03 -2.54
N GLN A 314 -13.52 -15.96 -3.38
CA GLN A 314 -13.28 -15.64 -4.80
C GLN A 314 -14.62 -15.26 -5.44
N ARG A 315 -14.80 -13.98 -5.70
CA ARG A 315 -15.88 -13.50 -6.55
C ARG A 315 -15.42 -13.58 -7.99
N LYS A 316 -16.30 -14.04 -8.87
CA LYS A 316 -16.04 -13.93 -10.31
C LYS A 316 -15.88 -12.45 -10.65
N ALA A 317 -15.05 -12.13 -11.63
CA ALA A 317 -14.89 -10.74 -12.09
C ALA A 317 -16.23 -10.14 -12.59
N SER A 318 -17.18 -11.01 -13.01
CA SER A 318 -18.55 -10.64 -13.37
C SER A 318 -19.40 -10.18 -12.18
N ASP A 319 -19.03 -10.56 -10.94
CA ASP A 319 -19.78 -10.19 -9.72
C ASP A 319 -19.26 -8.85 -9.13
N ALA A 320 -18.29 -8.21 -9.80
CA ALA A 320 -17.93 -6.82 -9.54
C ALA A 320 -19.13 -5.91 -9.87
N ARG A 321 -19.09 -4.64 -9.44
CA ARG A 321 -20.17 -3.68 -9.70
C ARG A 321 -20.62 -3.74 -11.15
N ASP A 322 -21.95 -3.77 -11.35
CA ASP A 322 -22.53 -3.86 -12.67
C ASP A 322 -22.22 -2.62 -13.51
N ALA A 323 -22.03 -2.85 -14.80
CA ALA A 323 -21.96 -1.82 -15.81
C ALA A 323 -23.38 -1.48 -16.30
N PHE A 324 -23.62 -0.24 -16.68
CA PHE A 324 -24.86 0.11 -17.39
C PHE A 324 -24.85 -0.48 -18.81
N SER A 325 -26.01 -0.92 -19.30
CA SER A 325 -26.13 -1.18 -20.74
C SER A 325 -26.10 0.14 -21.54
N PRO A 326 -25.76 0.11 -22.83
CA PRO A 326 -25.80 1.30 -23.69
C PRO A 326 -27.17 2.00 -23.68
N GLU A 327 -28.27 1.24 -23.63
CA GLU A 327 -29.64 1.73 -23.57
C GLU A 327 -29.90 2.44 -22.23
N GLN A 328 -29.44 1.85 -21.11
CA GLN A 328 -29.55 2.46 -19.77
C GLN A 328 -28.76 3.77 -19.70
N VAL A 329 -27.55 3.84 -20.29
CA VAL A 329 -26.78 5.09 -20.39
C VAL A 329 -27.60 6.13 -21.13
N GLY A 330 -28.15 5.80 -22.31
CA GLY A 330 -28.98 6.71 -23.08
C GLY A 330 -30.19 7.23 -22.29
N GLN A 331 -30.93 6.34 -21.62
CA GLN A 331 -32.07 6.72 -20.76
C GLN A 331 -31.65 7.66 -19.61
N LEU A 332 -30.53 7.37 -18.94
CA LEU A 332 -30.00 8.19 -17.87
C LEU A 332 -29.58 9.57 -18.36
N LEU A 333 -28.94 9.69 -19.53
CA LEU A 333 -28.54 10.98 -20.08
C LEU A 333 -29.74 11.82 -20.54
N VAL A 334 -30.74 11.22 -21.16
CA VAL A 334 -32.00 11.91 -21.50
C VAL A 334 -32.67 12.45 -20.25
N ALA A 335 -32.79 11.64 -19.20
CA ALA A 335 -33.42 12.04 -17.95
C ALA A 335 -32.58 13.11 -17.20
N ALA A 336 -31.23 13.01 -17.25
CA ALA A 336 -30.34 14.02 -16.68
C ALA A 336 -30.44 15.37 -17.42
N LYS A 337 -30.52 15.34 -18.74
CA LYS A 337 -30.74 16.55 -19.58
C LYS A 337 -32.07 17.20 -19.24
N ALA A 338 -33.14 16.44 -19.20
CA ALA A 338 -34.47 16.93 -18.80
C ALA A 338 -34.49 17.49 -17.36
N TYR A 339 -33.75 16.88 -16.45
CA TYR A 339 -33.64 17.40 -15.08
C TYR A 339 -32.85 18.70 -15.02
N SER A 340 -31.77 18.83 -15.77
CA SER A 340 -30.94 20.05 -15.80
C SER A 340 -31.69 21.31 -16.25
N GLN A 341 -32.75 21.13 -17.01
CA GLN A 341 -33.61 22.22 -17.53
C GLN A 341 -34.70 22.64 -16.53
N LYS A 342 -34.92 21.95 -15.42
CA LYS A 342 -35.89 22.32 -14.39
C LYS A 342 -35.39 23.48 -13.54
N THR A 343 -36.30 24.16 -12.84
CA THR A 343 -35.97 25.27 -11.91
C THR A 343 -34.90 24.85 -10.87
N SER A 344 -34.95 23.61 -10.35
CA SER A 344 -33.96 23.05 -9.43
C SER A 344 -32.75 22.43 -10.14
N GLY A 345 -32.79 22.35 -11.47
CA GLY A 345 -31.73 21.81 -12.28
C GLY A 345 -30.55 22.77 -12.44
N LYS A 346 -29.42 22.22 -12.80
CA LYS A 346 -28.20 22.97 -13.15
C LYS A 346 -27.48 22.21 -14.28
N PRO A 347 -26.69 22.89 -15.14
CA PRO A 347 -25.95 22.27 -16.23
C PRO A 347 -25.08 21.05 -15.78
N TYR A 348 -24.51 21.10 -14.58
CA TYR A 348 -23.68 20.03 -14.07
C TYR A 348 -24.43 18.69 -13.86
N HIS A 349 -25.75 18.70 -13.65
CA HIS A 349 -26.52 17.45 -13.55
C HIS A 349 -26.45 16.64 -14.86
N TYR A 350 -26.48 17.31 -16.00
CA TYR A 350 -26.34 16.67 -17.30
C TYR A 350 -24.88 16.45 -17.68
N TYR A 351 -24.07 17.52 -17.73
CA TYR A 351 -22.73 17.42 -18.33
C TYR A 351 -21.75 16.59 -17.50
N VAL A 352 -21.80 16.63 -16.15
CA VAL A 352 -20.95 15.75 -15.32
C VAL A 352 -21.33 14.30 -15.56
N THR A 353 -22.63 14.00 -15.71
CA THR A 353 -23.11 12.64 -15.99
C THR A 353 -22.70 12.18 -17.40
N ALA A 354 -22.87 13.06 -18.40
CA ALA A 354 -22.51 12.77 -19.79
C ALA A 354 -21.00 12.55 -19.95
N LEU A 355 -20.18 13.46 -19.41
CA LEU A 355 -18.72 13.31 -19.47
C LEU A 355 -18.24 12.03 -18.77
N ALA A 356 -18.81 11.68 -17.60
CA ALA A 356 -18.47 10.42 -16.95
C ALA A 356 -18.85 9.21 -17.81
N ALA A 357 -19.97 9.27 -18.53
CA ALA A 357 -20.45 8.19 -19.40
C ALA A 357 -19.57 8.00 -20.65
N ILE A 358 -19.03 9.09 -21.24
CA ILE A 358 -18.24 9.01 -22.47
C ILE A 358 -16.73 8.89 -22.23
N THR A 359 -16.22 9.28 -21.06
CA THR A 359 -14.78 9.27 -20.76
C THR A 359 -14.38 8.18 -19.78
N GLY A 360 -15.32 7.65 -18.98
CA GLY A 360 -15.02 6.76 -17.86
C GLY A 360 -14.25 7.45 -16.72
N ALA A 361 -14.11 8.77 -16.74
CA ALA A 361 -13.43 9.53 -15.69
C ALA A 361 -14.16 9.40 -14.35
N ARG A 362 -13.41 9.53 -13.25
CA ARG A 362 -14.01 9.50 -11.91
C ARG A 362 -14.86 10.75 -11.68
N LEU A 363 -15.95 10.59 -10.95
CA LEU A 363 -16.89 11.68 -10.70
C LEU A 363 -16.22 12.98 -10.26
N ASN A 364 -15.27 12.89 -9.33
CA ASN A 364 -14.61 14.09 -8.82
C ASN A 364 -13.65 14.70 -9.86
N GLU A 365 -13.03 13.87 -10.71
CA GLU A 365 -12.18 14.32 -11.81
C GLU A 365 -12.98 15.20 -12.80
N VAL A 366 -14.21 14.79 -13.13
CA VAL A 366 -15.10 15.55 -13.99
C VAL A 366 -15.66 16.79 -13.28
N ALA A 367 -16.12 16.63 -12.04
CA ALA A 367 -16.81 17.70 -11.31
C ALA A 367 -15.92 18.92 -11.02
N GLN A 368 -14.61 18.72 -10.92
CA GLN A 368 -13.62 19.78 -10.64
C GLN A 368 -12.96 20.40 -11.88
N LEU A 369 -13.45 20.09 -13.09
CA LEU A 369 -12.90 20.65 -14.32
C LEU A 369 -12.98 22.17 -14.33
N GLN A 370 -11.88 22.80 -14.69
CA GLN A 370 -11.77 24.23 -14.99
C GLN A 370 -11.80 24.46 -16.51
N VAL A 371 -12.13 25.66 -16.93
CA VAL A 371 -12.17 26.02 -18.35
C VAL A 371 -10.85 25.72 -19.06
N LYS A 372 -9.70 26.01 -18.41
CA LYS A 372 -8.36 25.72 -18.94
C LYS A 372 -8.07 24.22 -19.14
N ASP A 373 -8.83 23.35 -18.47
CA ASP A 373 -8.68 21.89 -18.59
C ASP A 373 -9.38 21.34 -19.83
N VAL A 374 -10.29 22.11 -20.46
CA VAL A 374 -10.94 21.77 -21.72
C VAL A 374 -10.12 22.37 -22.85
N ARG A 375 -9.49 21.52 -23.63
CA ARG A 375 -8.52 21.93 -24.66
C ARG A 375 -8.86 21.33 -26.01
N THR A 376 -8.25 21.91 -27.06
CA THR A 376 -8.36 21.38 -28.43
C THR A 376 -6.96 21.17 -28.97
N THR A 377 -6.72 20.03 -29.62
CA THR A 377 -5.45 19.78 -30.34
C THR A 377 -5.38 20.57 -31.63
N GLU A 378 -4.22 20.65 -32.28
CA GLU A 378 -4.04 21.27 -33.59
C GLU A 378 -4.91 20.60 -34.68
N ALA A 379 -5.19 19.31 -34.53
CA ALA A 379 -6.07 18.54 -35.40
C ALA A 379 -7.59 18.77 -35.12
N GLY A 380 -7.93 19.61 -34.15
CA GLY A 380 -9.32 19.93 -33.80
C GLY A 380 -10.00 18.94 -32.88
N THR A 381 -9.27 18.02 -32.26
CA THR A 381 -9.83 17.11 -31.28
C THR A 381 -9.97 17.77 -29.91
N VAL A 382 -11.20 17.86 -29.42
CA VAL A 382 -11.48 18.35 -28.05
C VAL A 382 -11.23 17.26 -27.03
N PHE A 383 -10.55 17.63 -25.94
CA PHE A 383 -10.25 16.72 -24.83
C PHE A 383 -10.32 17.42 -23.48
N ILE A 384 -10.46 16.67 -22.43
CA ILE A 384 -10.30 17.14 -21.04
C ILE A 384 -8.96 16.67 -20.49
N HIS A 385 -8.22 17.61 -19.85
CA HIS A 385 -7.00 17.31 -19.12
C HIS A 385 -7.33 17.11 -17.63
N ILE A 386 -7.29 15.90 -17.17
CA ILE A 386 -7.49 15.54 -15.76
C ILE A 386 -6.15 15.70 -15.05
N ASN A 387 -6.05 16.67 -14.15
CA ASN A 387 -4.81 17.06 -13.48
C ASN A 387 -5.04 17.43 -12.00
N GLU A 388 -3.95 17.69 -11.26
CA GLU A 388 -3.93 18.05 -9.82
C GLU A 388 -3.50 19.52 -9.59
N ASP A 389 -3.66 20.40 -10.56
CA ASP A 389 -3.38 21.83 -10.36
C ASP A 389 -4.44 22.47 -9.46
N ASP A 390 -4.14 22.60 -8.18
CA ASP A 390 -5.01 23.21 -7.17
C ASP A 390 -4.68 24.69 -6.88
N SER A 391 -3.70 25.25 -7.58
CA SER A 391 -3.26 26.65 -7.38
C SER A 391 -4.39 27.66 -7.57
N SER A 392 -5.33 27.36 -8.47
CA SER A 392 -6.49 28.21 -8.78
C SER A 392 -7.84 27.65 -8.32
N LEU A 393 -7.88 26.39 -7.90
CA LEU A 393 -9.08 25.72 -7.39
C LEU A 393 -8.74 24.89 -6.16
N PRO A 394 -8.92 25.42 -4.94
CA PRO A 394 -8.58 24.72 -3.70
C PRO A 394 -9.25 23.35 -3.60
N GLY A 395 -8.48 22.33 -3.25
CA GLY A 395 -8.97 20.95 -3.10
C GLY A 395 -9.17 20.20 -4.42
N LYS A 396 -8.74 20.75 -5.55
CA LYS A 396 -8.62 20.01 -6.81
C LYS A 396 -7.58 18.91 -6.61
N SER A 397 -7.94 17.66 -6.87
CA SER A 397 -7.06 16.53 -6.60
C SER A 397 -7.36 15.35 -7.49
N ILE A 398 -6.33 14.56 -7.79
CA ILE A 398 -6.43 13.25 -8.43
C ILE A 398 -6.05 12.14 -7.45
N LYS A 399 -6.43 10.91 -7.76
CA LYS A 399 -6.22 9.78 -6.84
C LYS A 399 -4.73 9.42 -6.71
N ASN A 400 -4.01 9.42 -7.82
CA ASN A 400 -2.58 9.12 -7.93
C ASN A 400 -2.00 9.77 -9.21
N ALA A 401 -0.67 9.76 -9.37
CA ALA A 401 0.00 10.36 -10.52
C ALA A 401 -0.49 9.81 -11.87
N HIS A 402 -0.79 8.52 -11.98
CA HIS A 402 -1.32 7.91 -13.23
C HIS A 402 -2.74 8.39 -13.58
N SER A 403 -3.42 9.09 -12.68
CA SER A 403 -4.71 9.71 -12.99
C SER A 403 -4.57 11.01 -13.80
N ASP A 404 -3.37 11.62 -13.82
CA ASP A 404 -3.06 12.75 -14.72
C ASP A 404 -3.07 12.24 -16.16
N ARG A 405 -3.95 12.78 -16.98
CA ARG A 405 -4.14 12.31 -18.36
C ARG A 405 -5.05 13.20 -19.18
N CYS A 406 -4.90 13.12 -20.49
CA CYS A 406 -5.79 13.74 -21.48
C CYS A 406 -6.80 12.70 -21.98
N VAL A 407 -8.11 13.01 -21.89
CA VAL A 407 -9.19 12.12 -22.36
C VAL A 407 -10.01 12.84 -23.41
N PRO A 408 -10.06 12.36 -24.67
CA PRO A 408 -10.82 12.98 -25.74
C PRO A 408 -12.33 12.87 -25.52
N LEU A 409 -13.06 13.83 -26.08
CA LEU A 409 -14.51 13.84 -26.07
C LEU A 409 -15.04 13.37 -27.43
N VAL A 410 -15.95 12.38 -27.41
CA VAL A 410 -16.57 11.81 -28.61
C VAL A 410 -17.94 12.44 -28.80
N ASP A 411 -18.09 13.19 -29.88
CA ASP A 411 -19.38 13.75 -30.26
C ASP A 411 -20.39 12.68 -30.67
N GLY A 412 -21.65 12.87 -30.37
CA GLY A 412 -22.74 11.95 -30.68
C GLY A 412 -22.83 10.72 -29.74
N ALA A 413 -21.81 10.43 -28.92
CA ALA A 413 -21.82 9.28 -28.03
C ALA A 413 -23.00 9.38 -27.04
N TYR A 414 -23.85 8.37 -27.04
CA TYR A 414 -25.11 8.32 -26.27
C TYR A 414 -25.98 9.60 -26.41
N GLY A 415 -25.85 10.33 -27.54
CA GLY A 415 -26.56 11.58 -27.78
C GLY A 415 -25.94 12.82 -27.13
N PHE A 416 -24.69 12.74 -26.69
CA PHE A 416 -23.91 13.88 -26.22
C PHE A 416 -23.57 14.80 -27.42
N VAL A 417 -23.88 16.09 -27.29
CA VAL A 417 -23.59 17.11 -28.29
C VAL A 417 -22.40 17.94 -27.83
N LEU A 418 -21.26 17.75 -28.49
CA LEU A 418 -20.00 18.41 -28.14
C LEU A 418 -20.10 19.94 -28.29
N ALA A 419 -20.78 20.42 -29.34
CA ALA A 419 -20.95 21.83 -29.58
C ALA A 419 -21.69 22.56 -28.42
N ASP A 420 -22.74 21.92 -27.85
CA ASP A 420 -23.46 22.45 -26.70
C ASP A 420 -22.54 22.57 -25.47
N PHE A 421 -21.69 21.55 -25.25
CA PHE A 421 -20.71 21.57 -24.16
C PHE A 421 -19.65 22.65 -24.35
N MET A 422 -19.12 22.79 -25.55
CA MET A 422 -18.13 23.81 -25.86
C MET A 422 -18.73 25.23 -25.72
N SER A 423 -20.00 25.43 -26.07
CA SER A 423 -20.71 26.70 -25.80
C SER A 423 -20.74 27.02 -24.30
N LEU A 424 -21.06 26.04 -23.45
CA LEU A 424 -21.01 26.21 -21.99
C LEU A 424 -19.61 26.61 -21.52
N VAL A 425 -18.57 25.92 -22.00
CA VAL A 425 -17.17 26.21 -21.63
C VAL A 425 -16.77 27.62 -22.03
N GLU A 426 -17.13 28.02 -23.26
CA GLU A 426 -16.82 29.35 -23.79
C GLU A 426 -17.57 30.47 -23.06
N ASP A 427 -18.83 30.26 -22.70
CA ASP A 427 -19.60 31.21 -21.88
C ASP A 427 -18.94 31.37 -20.49
N ARG A 428 -18.46 30.28 -19.90
CA ARG A 428 -17.71 30.33 -18.62
C ARG A 428 -16.39 31.08 -18.78
N ARG A 429 -15.66 30.84 -19.89
CA ARG A 429 -14.41 31.56 -20.23
C ARG A 429 -14.63 33.06 -20.32
N LYS A 430 -15.67 33.49 -21.04
CA LYS A 430 -15.99 34.89 -21.20
C LYS A 430 -16.42 35.59 -19.91
N THR A 431 -17.11 34.89 -19.03
CA THR A 431 -17.66 35.46 -17.79
C THR A 431 -16.68 35.48 -16.63
N GLU A 432 -15.86 34.44 -16.44
CA GLU A 432 -15.02 34.27 -15.25
C GLU A 432 -13.56 33.86 -15.59
N GLY A 433 -13.23 33.68 -16.87
CA GLY A 433 -11.88 33.38 -17.34
C GLY A 433 -11.50 31.90 -17.26
N ASP A 434 -10.24 31.59 -17.62
CA ASP A 434 -9.75 30.23 -17.79
C ASP A 434 -9.65 29.43 -16.50
N ASN A 435 -9.50 30.09 -15.36
CA ASN A 435 -9.45 29.44 -14.04
C ASN A 435 -10.83 29.13 -13.45
N ALA A 436 -11.91 29.59 -14.10
CA ALA A 436 -13.26 29.30 -13.65
C ALA A 436 -13.59 27.82 -13.70
N MET A 437 -14.43 27.35 -12.79
CA MET A 437 -15.01 26.01 -12.90
C MET A 437 -15.95 25.95 -14.10
N VAL A 438 -15.86 24.89 -14.91
CA VAL A 438 -16.85 24.61 -15.97
C VAL A 438 -18.25 24.46 -15.37
N PHE A 439 -18.33 23.82 -14.20
CA PHE A 439 -19.61 23.54 -13.53
C PHE A 439 -19.86 24.47 -12.34
N ASN A 440 -20.39 25.65 -12.68
CA ASN A 440 -20.77 26.62 -11.66
C ASN A 440 -21.80 26.05 -10.67
N GLY A 441 -21.62 26.39 -9.38
CA GLY A 441 -22.52 26.01 -8.30
C GLY A 441 -22.16 24.69 -7.60
N LEU A 442 -21.15 23.94 -8.05
CA LEU A 442 -20.57 22.84 -7.28
C LEU A 442 -19.67 23.42 -6.18
N LYS A 443 -19.83 22.91 -4.96
CA LYS A 443 -19.03 23.32 -3.78
C LYS A 443 -18.11 22.20 -3.37
N LEU A 444 -16.94 22.54 -2.83
CA LEU A 444 -16.06 21.59 -2.20
C LEU A 444 -16.75 21.02 -0.95
N MET A 445 -17.06 19.75 -0.99
CA MET A 445 -17.63 19.00 0.12
C MET A 445 -16.56 18.08 0.73
N LYS A 446 -16.90 17.33 1.80
CA LYS A 446 -15.99 16.40 2.45
C LYS A 446 -15.32 15.40 1.47
N ASN A 447 -16.08 14.91 0.47
CA ASN A 447 -15.60 13.95 -0.53
C ASN A 447 -15.32 14.60 -1.89
N GLY A 448 -15.06 15.91 -1.94
CA GLY A 448 -14.75 16.66 -3.15
C GLY A 448 -15.96 17.32 -3.81
N TYR A 449 -15.72 17.90 -4.98
CA TYR A 449 -16.74 18.65 -5.75
C TYR A 449 -17.86 17.76 -6.31
N GLY A 450 -17.58 16.48 -6.55
CA GLY A 450 -18.55 15.51 -7.11
C GLY A 450 -19.60 15.01 -6.11
N GLU A 451 -19.48 15.29 -4.80
CA GLU A 451 -20.36 14.71 -3.79
C GLU A 451 -21.84 15.07 -3.98
N GLN A 452 -22.13 16.30 -4.37
CA GLN A 452 -23.51 16.74 -4.63
C GLN A 452 -24.12 15.99 -5.81
N VAL A 453 -23.37 15.84 -6.90
CA VAL A 453 -23.81 15.09 -8.10
C VAL A 453 -23.99 13.60 -7.75
N SER A 454 -23.08 13.00 -6.98
CA SER A 454 -23.22 11.62 -6.52
C SER A 454 -24.51 11.39 -5.73
N LYS A 455 -24.81 12.28 -4.77
CA LYS A 455 -26.02 12.19 -3.96
C LYS A 455 -27.27 12.34 -4.81
N TRP A 456 -27.31 13.33 -5.67
CA TRP A 456 -28.43 13.56 -6.58
C TRP A 456 -28.64 12.36 -7.53
N PHE A 457 -27.58 11.92 -8.20
CA PHE A 457 -27.65 10.81 -9.15
C PHE A 457 -28.17 9.53 -8.47
N ASN A 458 -27.51 9.10 -7.41
CA ASN A 458 -27.83 7.81 -6.77
C ASN A 458 -29.16 7.81 -6.01
N ARG A 459 -29.60 8.98 -5.48
CA ARG A 459 -30.81 9.06 -4.66
C ARG A 459 -32.04 9.57 -5.42
N THR A 460 -31.83 10.33 -6.50
CA THR A 460 -32.91 11.01 -7.20
C THR A 460 -33.06 10.52 -8.64
N LEU A 461 -32.00 10.53 -9.45
CA LEU A 461 -32.08 10.19 -10.87
C LEU A 461 -32.19 8.69 -11.09
N LEU A 462 -31.21 7.93 -10.60
CA LEU A 462 -31.09 6.49 -10.82
C LEU A 462 -32.38 5.72 -10.43
N PRO A 463 -32.98 5.96 -9.24
CA PRO A 463 -34.20 5.29 -8.84
C PRO A 463 -35.44 5.64 -9.69
N LYS A 464 -35.42 6.80 -10.36
CA LYS A 464 -36.54 7.23 -11.21
C LYS A 464 -36.46 6.67 -12.62
N VAL A 465 -35.26 6.35 -13.08
CA VAL A 465 -35.02 5.88 -14.45
C VAL A 465 -34.95 4.37 -14.53
N LEU A 466 -34.32 3.72 -13.56
CA LEU A 466 -34.12 2.26 -13.55
C LEU A 466 -34.84 1.62 -12.36
N ALA A 467 -35.75 0.70 -12.66
CA ALA A 467 -36.45 -0.10 -11.64
C ALA A 467 -35.48 -1.06 -10.95
N ASP A 468 -34.73 -1.85 -11.72
CA ASP A 468 -33.62 -2.67 -11.22
C ASP A 468 -32.33 -1.88 -11.28
N ARG A 469 -31.78 -1.62 -10.11
CA ARG A 469 -30.54 -0.86 -9.90
C ARG A 469 -29.59 -1.56 -8.95
N SER A 470 -29.78 -2.86 -8.73
CA SER A 470 -28.91 -3.66 -7.85
C SER A 470 -27.47 -3.56 -8.35
N GLY A 471 -26.52 -3.23 -7.48
CA GLY A 471 -25.10 -3.07 -7.85
C GLY A 471 -24.75 -1.80 -8.64
N LEU A 472 -25.75 -1.05 -9.16
CA LEU A 472 -25.54 0.14 -9.99
C LEU A 472 -25.41 1.42 -9.15
N ALA A 473 -24.48 2.28 -9.54
CA ALA A 473 -24.23 3.60 -8.95
C ALA A 473 -23.58 4.52 -9.99
N PHE A 474 -23.34 5.78 -9.66
CA PHE A 474 -22.64 6.71 -10.56
C PHE A 474 -21.32 6.13 -11.09
N HIS A 475 -20.56 5.44 -10.24
CA HIS A 475 -19.28 4.83 -10.62
C HIS A 475 -19.44 3.71 -11.68
N SER A 476 -20.64 3.19 -11.89
CA SER A 476 -20.92 2.19 -12.93
C SER A 476 -20.69 2.74 -14.35
N PHE A 477 -20.75 4.06 -14.59
CA PHE A 477 -20.33 4.64 -15.88
C PHE A 477 -18.89 4.27 -16.23
N ARG A 478 -17.99 4.31 -15.23
CA ARG A 478 -16.60 3.93 -15.44
C ARG A 478 -16.45 2.43 -15.77
N HIS A 479 -17.24 1.58 -15.12
CA HIS A 479 -17.29 0.16 -15.45
C HIS A 479 -17.87 -0.07 -16.85
N THR A 480 -18.86 0.72 -17.25
CA THR A 480 -19.44 0.68 -18.61
C THR A 480 -18.37 1.00 -19.66
N VAL A 481 -17.64 2.12 -19.53
CA VAL A 481 -16.58 2.47 -20.51
C VAL A 481 -15.51 1.39 -20.55
N ALA A 482 -15.03 0.90 -19.39
CA ALA A 482 -14.04 -0.19 -19.35
C ALA A 482 -14.55 -1.47 -20.04
N THR A 483 -15.84 -1.81 -19.86
CA THR A 483 -16.47 -2.97 -20.50
C THR A 483 -16.59 -2.77 -22.01
N GLN A 484 -17.01 -1.59 -22.46
CA GLN A 484 -17.11 -1.27 -23.87
C GLN A 484 -15.73 -1.34 -24.56
N LEU A 485 -14.69 -0.73 -24.00
CA LEU A 485 -13.33 -0.82 -24.51
C LEU A 485 -12.90 -2.28 -24.66
N LYS A 486 -13.15 -3.12 -23.66
CA LYS A 486 -12.81 -4.54 -23.68
C LYS A 486 -13.60 -5.32 -24.73
N GLN A 487 -14.91 -5.08 -24.85
CA GLN A 487 -15.79 -5.77 -25.80
C GLN A 487 -15.46 -5.43 -27.26
N HIS A 488 -14.97 -4.22 -27.52
CA HIS A 488 -14.53 -3.80 -28.85
C HIS A 488 -13.04 -4.10 -29.13
N GLY A 489 -12.39 -4.88 -28.26
CA GLY A 489 -11.02 -5.35 -28.50
C GLY A 489 -9.95 -4.27 -28.40
N VAL A 490 -10.25 -3.15 -27.70
CA VAL A 490 -9.25 -2.09 -27.49
C VAL A 490 -8.09 -2.64 -26.65
N GLU A 491 -6.88 -2.44 -27.13
CA GLU A 491 -5.66 -2.89 -26.47
C GLU A 491 -5.57 -2.33 -25.05
N LEU A 492 -5.05 -3.14 -24.12
CA LEU A 492 -4.97 -2.81 -22.70
C LEU A 492 -4.26 -1.48 -22.44
N ALA A 493 -3.21 -1.16 -23.22
CA ALA A 493 -2.44 0.07 -23.08
C ALA A 493 -3.32 1.32 -23.32
N TYR A 494 -4.13 1.33 -24.37
CA TYR A 494 -5.06 2.43 -24.66
C TYR A 494 -6.17 2.51 -23.61
N ALA A 495 -6.72 1.35 -23.22
CA ALA A 495 -7.73 1.33 -22.15
C ALA A 495 -7.18 1.87 -20.83
N GLN A 496 -5.93 1.55 -20.48
CA GLN A 496 -5.27 2.09 -19.29
C GLN A 496 -5.02 3.59 -19.38
N ALA A 497 -4.58 4.11 -20.53
CA ALA A 497 -4.39 5.54 -20.77
C ALA A 497 -5.71 6.31 -20.61
N ILE A 498 -6.80 5.84 -21.23
CA ILE A 498 -8.14 6.46 -21.12
C ILE A 498 -8.63 6.42 -19.67
N MET A 499 -8.50 5.28 -19.01
CA MET A 499 -9.03 5.06 -17.66
C MET A 499 -8.14 5.64 -16.54
N GLY A 500 -6.88 5.98 -16.81
CA GLY A 500 -5.91 6.42 -15.81
C GLY A 500 -5.57 5.30 -14.82
N HIS A 501 -5.13 4.16 -15.38
CA HIS A 501 -4.60 3.03 -14.64
C HIS A 501 -3.11 2.88 -14.93
N SER A 502 -2.32 2.50 -13.91
CA SER A 502 -0.93 2.11 -14.10
C SER A 502 -0.84 0.86 -14.98
N SER A 503 0.16 0.80 -15.84
CA SER A 503 0.47 -0.39 -16.64
C SER A 503 0.97 -1.55 -15.77
N GLY A 504 1.42 -1.27 -14.55
CA GLY A 504 2.12 -2.21 -13.68
C GLY A 504 3.58 -2.45 -14.09
N SER A 505 4.05 -1.78 -15.14
CA SER A 505 5.44 -1.81 -15.59
C SER A 505 6.12 -0.46 -15.33
N ILE A 506 7.10 -0.43 -14.44
CA ILE A 506 7.87 0.78 -14.10
C ILE A 506 8.50 1.39 -15.36
N THR A 507 9.02 0.56 -16.26
CA THR A 507 9.64 1.01 -17.50
C THR A 507 8.62 1.68 -18.43
N TYR A 508 7.44 1.09 -18.57
CA TYR A 508 6.41 1.63 -19.45
C TYR A 508 5.83 2.94 -18.88
N ASP A 509 5.50 2.96 -17.59
CA ASP A 509 4.92 4.12 -16.92
C ASP A 509 5.90 5.31 -16.80
N ARG A 510 7.21 5.06 -16.79
CA ARG A 510 8.22 6.11 -16.56
C ARG A 510 8.88 6.63 -17.85
N TYR A 511 9.02 5.79 -18.87
CA TYR A 511 9.82 6.11 -20.06
C TYR A 511 9.02 6.15 -21.36
N ALA A 512 7.79 5.60 -21.41
CA ALA A 512 6.94 5.73 -22.58
C ALA A 512 6.29 7.12 -22.61
N LYS A 513 6.23 7.73 -23.80
CA LYS A 513 5.46 8.97 -24.00
C LYS A 513 3.96 8.68 -23.85
N GLU A 514 3.21 9.71 -23.49
CA GLU A 514 1.75 9.64 -23.48
C GLU A 514 1.21 9.26 -24.88
N VAL A 515 0.08 8.55 -24.87
CA VAL A 515 -0.60 8.20 -26.11
C VAL A 515 -1.25 9.46 -26.68
N GLU A 516 -1.11 9.65 -28.00
CA GLU A 516 -1.72 10.79 -28.68
C GLU A 516 -3.25 10.81 -28.52
N VAL A 517 -3.79 11.99 -28.30
CA VAL A 517 -5.22 12.21 -28.03
C VAL A 517 -6.10 11.75 -29.21
N GLU A 518 -5.61 11.92 -30.43
CA GLU A 518 -6.27 11.48 -31.66
C GLU A 518 -6.47 9.96 -31.68
N THR A 519 -5.42 9.20 -31.35
CA THR A 519 -5.48 7.75 -31.25
C THR A 519 -6.48 7.30 -30.16
N LEU A 520 -6.46 7.96 -28.99
CA LEU A 520 -7.44 7.66 -27.94
C LEU A 520 -8.87 7.98 -28.36
N LYS A 521 -9.07 9.04 -29.17
CA LYS A 521 -10.40 9.41 -29.70
C LYS A 521 -10.95 8.33 -30.62
N GLU A 522 -10.13 7.80 -31.54
CA GLU A 522 -10.53 6.72 -32.42
C GLU A 522 -10.98 5.49 -31.60
N LYS A 523 -10.18 5.06 -30.63
CA LYS A 523 -10.50 3.90 -29.79
C LYS A 523 -11.77 4.09 -28.95
N LEU A 524 -11.99 5.30 -28.42
CA LEU A 524 -13.24 5.62 -27.73
C LEU A 524 -14.44 5.65 -28.67
N ALA A 525 -14.30 6.26 -29.85
CA ALA A 525 -15.39 6.36 -30.84
C ALA A 525 -15.81 4.98 -31.36
N GLU A 526 -14.86 4.07 -31.56
CA GLU A 526 -15.12 2.66 -31.93
C GLU A 526 -15.89 1.91 -30.83
N SER A 527 -15.66 2.27 -29.57
CA SER A 527 -16.19 1.53 -28.41
C SER A 527 -17.53 2.08 -27.89
N LEU A 528 -17.79 3.36 -28.07
CA LEU A 528 -19.00 3.98 -27.57
C LEU A 528 -20.13 3.91 -28.61
N SER A 529 -21.38 3.76 -28.14
CA SER A 529 -22.56 3.79 -29.02
C SER A 529 -22.78 5.20 -29.55
N VAL A 530 -22.20 5.47 -30.71
CA VAL A 530 -22.47 6.72 -31.46
C VAL A 530 -23.71 6.48 -32.31
N LYS A 531 -24.79 7.23 -32.06
CA LYS A 531 -25.94 7.26 -32.98
C LYS A 531 -25.47 7.95 -34.24
N LYS A 532 -25.39 7.20 -35.35
CA LYS A 532 -25.22 7.76 -36.70
C LYS A 532 -26.42 8.58 -37.10
#